data_2ef1e4ccbeb0b2f9b9ed35c96a036a85
#
_entry.id   2ef1e4ccbeb0b2f9b9ed35c96a036a85
#
_cell.length_a   1.000
_cell.length_b   1.000
_cell.length_c   1.000
_cell.angle_alpha   90.00
_cell.angle_beta   90.00
_cell.angle_gamma   90.00
#
_symmetry.space_group_name_H-M   'P 1'
#
loop_
_entity.id
_entity.type
_entity.pdbx_description
1 polymer ?
#
loop_
_entity_poly.entity_id
_entity_poly.type
_entity_poly.pdbx_seq_one_letter_code
_entity_poly.pdbx_strand_id
1 'polypeptide(L)'
;MIDLQGYGPRLLEGALVTLEVAVLSLLLALILGLLTASAKLSRHWLFHRIATLYTTLIRGVPDLVLMMLLFFGGQIGVNMITDWLYYEFDVDIFININEFIAGVVTIGFIFGAYMGETFRGAFLAVDSGQLEAGRAYGMSNRLIFRRIQFPQMMRHALPGLGNNWMVLLKTTALVSVIGLSDMVRIAAEATKATHEPFLFMIPVAVVYLLIASVSEWIVARLQKHYNVGFGEADEWNN
;
A
#
# COMPACT_ATOMS: atom_id res chain seq x y z
N MET A 1 31.79 -12.51 10.72
CA MET A 1 30.97 -11.27 10.69
C MET A 1 31.28 -10.60 9.36
N ILE A 2 30.29 -10.37 8.50
CA ILE A 2 30.52 -9.66 7.24
C ILE A 2 30.90 -8.24 7.61
N ASP A 3 32.12 -7.83 7.25
CA ASP A 3 32.57 -6.46 7.47
C ASP A 3 31.93 -5.57 6.39
N LEU A 4 30.93 -4.78 6.78
CA LEU A 4 30.25 -3.82 5.91
C LEU A 4 30.98 -2.46 5.84
N GLN A 5 32.29 -2.45 6.07
CA GLN A 5 33.13 -1.26 5.95
C GLN A 5 32.56 -0.01 6.66
N GLY A 6 31.91 -0.22 7.82
CA GLY A 6 31.29 0.84 8.62
C GLY A 6 29.87 1.24 8.19
N TYR A 7 29.32 0.71 7.10
CA TYR A 7 27.94 1.03 6.65
C TYR A 7 26.83 0.27 7.39
N GLY A 8 27.17 -0.73 8.23
CA GLY A 8 26.20 -1.56 8.95
C GLY A 8 25.13 -0.77 9.70
N PRO A 9 25.48 0.17 10.60
CA PRO A 9 24.50 0.99 11.32
C PRO A 9 23.59 1.80 10.41
N ARG A 10 24.15 2.43 9.36
CA ARG A 10 23.36 3.20 8.38
C ARG A 10 22.37 2.32 7.59
N LEU A 11 22.76 1.09 7.23
CA LEU A 11 21.86 0.14 6.58
C LEU A 11 20.71 -0.27 7.49
N LEU A 12 20.93 -0.43 8.78
CA LEU A 12 19.88 -0.69 9.76
C LEU A 12 18.92 0.49 9.92
N GLU A 13 19.45 1.72 9.98
CA GLU A 13 18.64 2.94 9.97
C GLU A 13 17.78 3.01 8.69
N GLY A 14 18.39 2.77 7.52
CA GLY A 14 17.66 2.70 6.25
C GLY A 14 16.60 1.60 6.21
N ALA A 15 16.84 0.45 6.84
CA ALA A 15 15.86 -0.62 6.96
C ALA A 15 14.65 -0.21 7.82
N LEU A 16 14.87 0.56 8.89
CA LEU A 16 13.79 1.12 9.70
C LEU A 16 12.96 2.12 8.87
N VAL A 17 13.61 3.04 8.15
CA VAL A 17 12.92 3.99 7.25
C VAL A 17 12.11 3.25 6.20
N THR A 18 12.65 2.20 5.59
CA THR A 18 11.93 1.35 4.62
C THR A 18 10.68 0.73 5.25
N LEU A 19 10.79 0.20 6.47
CA LEU A 19 9.66 -0.40 7.19
C LEU A 19 8.61 0.65 7.59
N GLU A 20 9.02 1.81 8.06
CA GLU A 20 8.11 2.93 8.38
C GLU A 20 7.32 3.39 7.15
N VAL A 21 8.00 3.60 6.02
CA VAL A 21 7.34 3.93 4.74
C VAL A 21 6.34 2.83 4.36
N ALA A 22 6.73 1.55 4.43
CA ALA A 22 5.86 0.43 4.08
C ALA A 22 4.59 0.39 4.93
N VAL A 23 4.73 0.48 6.26
CA VAL A 23 3.60 0.41 7.20
C VAL A 23 2.67 1.61 7.07
N LEU A 24 3.22 2.83 7.00
CA LEU A 24 2.41 4.04 6.85
C LEU A 24 1.68 4.08 5.51
N SER A 25 2.37 3.67 4.42
CA SER A 25 1.74 3.53 3.11
C SER A 25 0.64 2.47 3.10
N LEU A 26 0.84 1.33 3.79
CA LEU A 26 -0.19 0.30 3.94
C LEU A 26 -1.43 0.85 4.64
N LEU A 27 -1.27 1.57 5.75
CA LEU A 27 -2.39 2.16 6.49
C LEU A 27 -3.17 3.14 5.60
N LEU A 28 -2.46 4.01 4.89
CA LEU A 28 -3.09 4.94 3.95
C LEU A 28 -3.78 4.19 2.79
N ALA A 29 -3.14 3.16 2.23
CA ALA A 29 -3.71 2.35 1.16
C ALA A 29 -4.97 1.59 1.59
N LEU A 30 -5.03 1.07 2.82
CA LEU A 30 -6.23 0.44 3.36
C LEU A 30 -7.39 1.42 3.50
N ILE A 31 -7.13 2.63 4.01
CA ILE A 31 -8.14 3.70 4.13
C ILE A 31 -8.66 4.10 2.74
N LEU A 32 -7.75 4.44 1.83
CA LEU A 32 -8.11 4.84 0.47
C LEU A 32 -8.78 3.69 -0.30
N GLY A 33 -8.35 2.45 -0.07
CA GLY A 33 -8.93 1.25 -0.66
C GLY A 33 -10.38 1.04 -0.21
N LEU A 34 -10.68 1.16 1.08
CA LEU A 34 -12.05 1.06 1.58
C LEU A 34 -12.94 2.19 1.06
N LEU A 35 -12.43 3.43 1.01
CA LEU A 35 -13.15 4.56 0.44
C LEU A 35 -13.44 4.33 -1.06
N THR A 36 -12.45 3.87 -1.81
CA THR A 36 -12.57 3.56 -3.24
C THR A 36 -13.57 2.44 -3.49
N ALA A 37 -13.51 1.34 -2.73
CA ALA A 37 -14.46 0.24 -2.83
C ALA A 37 -15.88 0.71 -2.52
N SER A 38 -16.05 1.49 -1.45
CA SER A 38 -17.35 2.07 -1.04
C SER A 38 -17.91 3.00 -2.12
N ALA A 39 -17.07 3.85 -2.72
CA ALA A 39 -17.45 4.74 -3.81
C ALA A 39 -17.86 3.97 -5.07
N LYS A 40 -17.15 2.89 -5.42
CA LYS A 40 -17.47 2.03 -6.57
C LYS A 40 -18.75 1.19 -6.38
N LEU A 41 -19.07 0.84 -5.14
CA LEU A 41 -20.30 0.12 -4.79
C LEU A 41 -21.50 1.06 -4.54
N SER A 42 -21.25 2.39 -4.52
CA SER A 42 -22.29 3.39 -4.33
C SER A 42 -23.22 3.47 -5.53
N ARG A 43 -24.52 3.77 -5.27
CA ARG A 43 -25.50 4.06 -6.31
C ARG A 43 -25.32 5.43 -6.97
N HIS A 44 -24.51 6.32 -6.36
CA HIS A 44 -24.23 7.63 -6.92
C HIS A 44 -23.22 7.53 -8.07
N TRP A 45 -23.69 7.85 -9.27
CA TRP A 45 -22.91 7.74 -10.51
C TRP A 45 -21.59 8.53 -10.47
N LEU A 46 -21.58 9.69 -9.80
CA LEU A 46 -20.39 10.55 -9.71
C LEU A 46 -19.27 9.88 -8.90
N PHE A 47 -19.59 9.36 -7.70
CA PHE A 47 -18.60 8.65 -6.88
C PHE A 47 -18.09 7.39 -7.57
N HIS A 48 -18.99 6.64 -8.21
CA HIS A 48 -18.60 5.47 -8.98
C HIS A 48 -17.65 5.83 -10.13
N ARG A 49 -17.93 6.88 -10.89
CA ARG A 49 -17.07 7.30 -12.02
C ARG A 49 -15.72 7.81 -11.55
N ILE A 50 -15.65 8.66 -10.51
CA ILE A 50 -14.39 9.18 -9.96
C ILE A 50 -13.52 8.02 -9.47
N ALA A 51 -14.09 7.09 -8.68
CA ALA A 51 -13.35 5.94 -8.17
C ALA A 51 -12.89 4.99 -9.30
N THR A 52 -13.70 4.84 -10.34
CA THR A 52 -13.34 4.04 -11.52
C THR A 52 -12.20 4.69 -12.31
N LEU A 53 -12.27 6.00 -12.55
CA LEU A 53 -11.22 6.75 -13.21
C LEU A 53 -9.90 6.65 -12.44
N TYR A 54 -9.95 6.88 -11.12
CA TYR A 54 -8.80 6.72 -10.23
C TYR A 54 -8.15 5.34 -10.36
N THR A 55 -8.93 4.27 -10.18
CA THR A 55 -8.36 2.91 -10.24
C THR A 55 -7.88 2.53 -11.64
N THR A 56 -8.52 3.02 -12.70
CA THR A 56 -8.11 2.74 -14.08
C THR A 56 -6.80 3.45 -14.41
N LEU A 57 -6.66 4.73 -14.06
CA LEU A 57 -5.45 5.50 -14.31
C LEU A 57 -4.26 4.95 -13.52
N ILE A 58 -4.44 4.76 -12.20
CA ILE A 58 -3.35 4.35 -11.33
C ILE A 58 -2.86 2.94 -11.68
N ARG A 59 -3.75 2.01 -11.97
CA ARG A 59 -3.36 0.63 -12.33
C ARG A 59 -2.91 0.46 -13.78
N GLY A 60 -3.09 1.48 -14.61
CA GLY A 60 -2.67 1.48 -16.02
C GLY A 60 -1.30 2.11 -16.28
N VAL A 61 -0.70 2.80 -15.28
CA VAL A 61 0.59 3.48 -15.41
C VAL A 61 1.62 2.80 -14.50
N PRO A 62 2.88 2.61 -14.94
CA PRO A 62 3.92 2.01 -14.10
C PRO A 62 4.15 2.79 -12.80
N ASP A 63 4.30 2.08 -11.67
CA ASP A 63 4.43 2.68 -10.33
C ASP A 63 5.58 3.68 -10.23
N LEU A 64 6.73 3.41 -10.85
CA LEU A 64 7.86 4.33 -10.87
C LEU A 64 7.52 5.65 -11.58
N VAL A 65 6.79 5.58 -12.70
CA VAL A 65 6.37 6.78 -13.45
C VAL A 65 5.39 7.59 -12.61
N LEU A 66 4.44 6.94 -11.95
CA LEU A 66 3.50 7.61 -11.04
C LEU A 66 4.25 8.27 -9.88
N MET A 67 5.23 7.59 -9.29
CA MET A 67 6.02 8.14 -8.19
C MET A 67 6.76 9.41 -8.63
N MET A 68 7.43 9.37 -9.78
CA MET A 68 8.15 10.53 -10.31
C MET A 68 7.18 11.69 -10.66
N LEU A 69 6.05 11.39 -11.29
CA LEU A 69 5.06 12.41 -11.64
C LEU A 69 4.44 13.05 -10.39
N LEU A 70 4.10 12.26 -9.38
CA LEU A 70 3.48 12.79 -8.16
C LEU A 70 4.47 13.58 -7.31
N PHE A 71 5.72 13.12 -7.19
CA PHE A 71 6.73 13.82 -6.40
C PHE A 71 7.22 15.09 -7.11
N PHE A 72 7.81 14.97 -8.31
CA PHE A 72 8.36 16.13 -9.02
C PHE A 72 7.26 17.04 -9.57
N GLY A 73 6.19 16.48 -10.11
CA GLY A 73 5.03 17.25 -10.56
C GLY A 73 4.32 17.94 -9.40
N GLY A 74 4.21 17.28 -8.25
CA GLY A 74 3.68 17.85 -7.02
C GLY A 74 4.53 19.04 -6.54
N GLN A 75 5.86 18.91 -6.53
CA GLN A 75 6.77 20.02 -6.16
C GLN A 75 6.64 21.20 -7.12
N ILE A 76 6.57 20.95 -8.43
CA ILE A 76 6.34 22.01 -9.43
C ILE A 76 5.00 22.71 -9.18
N GLY A 77 3.93 21.93 -8.92
CA GLY A 77 2.62 22.49 -8.61
C GLY A 77 2.61 23.35 -7.35
N VAL A 78 3.29 22.91 -6.28
CA VAL A 78 3.47 23.69 -5.05
C VAL A 78 4.22 24.99 -5.35
N ASN A 79 5.33 24.92 -6.08
CA ASN A 79 6.12 26.11 -6.44
C ASN A 79 5.27 27.12 -7.25
N MET A 80 4.48 26.66 -8.22
CA MET A 80 3.57 27.53 -8.98
C MET A 80 2.57 28.26 -8.08
N ILE A 81 2.03 27.57 -7.05
CA ILE A 81 1.09 28.18 -6.11
C ILE A 81 1.80 29.19 -5.19
N THR A 82 2.98 28.84 -4.67
CA THR A 82 3.75 29.76 -3.82
C THR A 82 4.22 30.99 -4.58
N ASP A 83 4.66 30.83 -5.82
CA ASP A 83 5.03 31.95 -6.69
C ASP A 83 3.84 32.86 -6.98
N TRP A 84 2.66 32.28 -7.28
CA TRP A 84 1.42 33.06 -7.47
C TRP A 84 1.02 33.84 -6.21
N LEU A 85 1.11 33.23 -5.00
CA LEU A 85 0.86 33.91 -3.73
C LEU A 85 1.85 35.04 -3.48
N TYR A 86 3.10 34.87 -3.86
CA TYR A 86 4.12 35.90 -3.74
C TYR A 86 3.79 37.10 -4.65
N TYR A 87 3.47 36.86 -5.95
CA TYR A 87 3.22 37.93 -6.91
C TYR A 87 1.91 38.69 -6.66
N GLU A 88 0.84 38.00 -6.19
CA GLU A 88 -0.47 38.62 -6.00
C GLU A 88 -0.69 39.20 -4.57
N PHE A 89 -0.06 38.60 -3.58
CA PHE A 89 -0.33 38.92 -2.16
C PHE A 89 0.91 39.31 -1.36
N ASP A 90 2.09 39.36 -1.99
CA ASP A 90 3.39 39.64 -1.32
C ASP A 90 3.66 38.65 -0.15
N VAL A 91 3.18 37.40 -0.27
CA VAL A 91 3.32 36.35 0.73
C VAL A 91 4.46 35.42 0.30
N ASP A 92 5.61 35.54 0.95
CA ASP A 92 6.77 34.68 0.69
C ASP A 92 6.67 33.39 1.53
N ILE A 93 6.29 32.29 0.86
CA ILE A 93 6.20 30.95 1.47
C ILE A 93 7.02 29.99 0.64
N PHE A 94 8.00 29.35 1.26
CA PHE A 94 8.77 28.30 0.63
C PHE A 94 8.38 26.92 1.20
N ILE A 95 7.82 26.02 0.37
CA ILE A 95 7.40 24.68 0.75
C ILE A 95 8.21 23.63 -0.01
N ASN A 96 9.06 22.91 0.70
CA ASN A 96 9.71 21.71 0.17
C ASN A 96 8.90 20.48 0.57
N ILE A 97 8.55 19.66 -0.41
CA ILE A 97 7.90 18.37 -0.14
C ILE A 97 8.95 17.42 0.43
N ASN A 98 8.72 16.99 1.68
CA ASN A 98 9.58 16.02 2.34
C ASN A 98 9.48 14.66 1.62
N GLU A 99 10.62 14.05 1.29
CA GLU A 99 10.71 12.81 0.51
C GLU A 99 10.06 11.63 1.22
N PHE A 100 10.10 11.60 2.54
CA PHE A 100 9.46 10.56 3.35
C PHE A 100 7.93 10.66 3.23
N ILE A 101 7.38 11.85 3.46
CA ILE A 101 5.93 12.09 3.33
C ILE A 101 5.48 11.83 1.90
N ALA A 102 6.23 12.31 0.91
CA ALA A 102 5.95 12.07 -0.50
C ALA A 102 5.95 10.59 -0.84
N GLY A 103 6.93 9.82 -0.35
CA GLY A 103 7.00 8.37 -0.53
C GLY A 103 5.78 7.67 0.06
N VAL A 104 5.43 7.97 1.32
CA VAL A 104 4.26 7.40 2.00
C VAL A 104 2.96 7.71 1.27
N VAL A 105 2.75 8.99 0.91
CA VAL A 105 1.52 9.43 0.22
C VAL A 105 1.41 8.81 -1.16
N THR A 106 2.49 8.81 -1.94
CA THR A 106 2.47 8.27 -3.30
C THR A 106 2.23 6.77 -3.33
N ILE A 107 2.98 6.00 -2.50
CA ILE A 107 2.79 4.55 -2.42
C ILE A 107 1.40 4.23 -1.87
N GLY A 108 0.98 4.92 -0.81
CA GLY A 108 -0.36 4.75 -0.25
C GLY A 108 -1.47 5.06 -1.25
N PHE A 109 -1.30 6.10 -2.06
CA PHE A 109 -2.23 6.46 -3.14
C PHE A 109 -2.25 5.42 -4.25
N ILE A 110 -1.09 4.94 -4.71
CA ILE A 110 -1.01 3.89 -5.73
C ILE A 110 -1.69 2.61 -5.23
N PHE A 111 -1.29 2.11 -4.06
CA PHE A 111 -1.84 0.86 -3.52
C PHE A 111 -3.26 0.99 -2.99
N GLY A 112 -3.75 2.20 -2.70
CA GLY A 112 -5.15 2.47 -2.46
C GLY A 112 -6.06 2.07 -3.63
N ALA A 113 -5.59 2.25 -4.86
CA ALA A 113 -6.32 1.81 -6.05
C ALA A 113 -6.37 0.27 -6.16
N TYR A 114 -5.25 -0.42 -5.89
CA TYR A 114 -5.19 -1.88 -5.90
C TYR A 114 -6.06 -2.49 -4.79
N MET A 115 -5.92 -2.00 -3.56
CA MET A 115 -6.72 -2.46 -2.42
C MET A 115 -8.21 -2.15 -2.59
N GLY A 116 -8.54 -1.03 -3.26
CA GLY A 116 -9.93 -0.69 -3.59
C GLY A 116 -10.62 -1.74 -4.45
N GLU A 117 -9.93 -2.25 -5.47
CA GLU A 117 -10.47 -3.35 -6.27
C GLU A 117 -10.52 -4.67 -5.50
N THR A 118 -9.53 -4.95 -4.65
CA THR A 118 -9.53 -6.13 -3.79
C THR A 118 -10.73 -6.10 -2.84
N PHE A 119 -10.95 -5.00 -2.12
CA PHE A 119 -12.12 -4.85 -1.25
C PHE A 119 -13.43 -4.93 -2.02
N ARG A 120 -13.54 -4.25 -3.17
CA ARG A 120 -14.73 -4.29 -4.00
C ARG A 120 -15.07 -5.73 -4.43
N GLY A 121 -14.08 -6.47 -4.93
CA GLY A 121 -14.25 -7.88 -5.30
C GLY A 121 -14.68 -8.74 -4.12
N ALA A 122 -14.07 -8.53 -2.95
CA ALA A 122 -14.40 -9.26 -1.73
C ALA A 122 -15.82 -8.96 -1.21
N PHE A 123 -16.28 -7.70 -1.28
CA PHE A 123 -17.67 -7.37 -0.94
C PHE A 123 -18.68 -8.03 -1.89
N LEU A 124 -18.37 -8.11 -3.17
CA LEU A 124 -19.24 -8.74 -4.18
C LEU A 124 -19.24 -10.28 -4.09
N ALA A 125 -18.20 -10.87 -3.50
CA ALA A 125 -18.11 -12.31 -3.29
C ALA A 125 -18.99 -12.84 -2.13
N VAL A 126 -19.50 -11.94 -1.27
CA VAL A 126 -20.42 -12.32 -0.21
C VAL A 126 -21.79 -12.62 -0.78
N ASP A 127 -22.33 -13.81 -0.52
CA ASP A 127 -23.64 -14.23 -1.01
C ASP A 127 -24.76 -13.32 -0.48
N SER A 128 -25.55 -12.74 -1.40
CA SER A 128 -26.69 -11.89 -1.07
C SER A 128 -27.79 -12.61 -0.29
N GLY A 129 -27.98 -13.90 -0.54
CA GLY A 129 -28.97 -14.72 0.18
C GLY A 129 -28.69 -14.79 1.69
N GLN A 130 -27.43 -14.78 2.11
CA GLN A 130 -27.08 -14.74 3.53
C GLN A 130 -27.43 -13.38 4.18
N LEU A 131 -27.28 -12.28 3.40
CA LEU A 131 -27.67 -10.95 3.87
C LEU A 131 -29.19 -10.82 3.95
N GLU A 132 -29.93 -11.41 3.00
CA GLU A 132 -31.39 -11.46 2.99
C GLU A 132 -31.93 -12.31 4.13
N ALA A 133 -31.34 -13.49 4.37
CA ALA A 133 -31.67 -14.32 5.51
C ALA A 133 -31.49 -13.56 6.85
N GLY A 134 -30.37 -12.87 7.02
CA GLY A 134 -30.15 -12.01 8.19
C GLY A 134 -31.28 -10.98 8.39
N ARG A 135 -31.75 -10.34 7.30
CA ARG A 135 -32.87 -9.39 7.36
C ARG A 135 -34.19 -10.08 7.72
N ALA A 136 -34.44 -11.27 7.16
CA ALA A 136 -35.65 -12.06 7.46
C ALA A 136 -35.72 -12.46 8.94
N TYR A 137 -34.58 -12.71 9.58
CA TYR A 137 -34.47 -12.94 11.04
C TYR A 137 -34.51 -11.65 11.88
N GLY A 138 -34.79 -10.48 11.29
CA GLY A 138 -34.91 -9.21 12.02
C GLY A 138 -33.59 -8.59 12.44
N MET A 139 -32.45 -9.02 11.87
CA MET A 139 -31.16 -8.41 12.15
C MET A 139 -31.06 -7.00 11.55
N SER A 140 -30.58 -6.04 12.35
CA SER A 140 -30.27 -4.70 11.84
C SER A 140 -29.11 -4.73 10.81
N ASN A 141 -29.07 -3.77 9.89
CA ASN A 141 -27.99 -3.69 8.88
C ASN A 141 -26.59 -3.64 9.53
N ARG A 142 -26.43 -3.00 10.69
CA ARG A 142 -25.16 -2.96 11.44
C ARG A 142 -24.78 -4.37 11.96
N LEU A 143 -25.76 -5.13 12.40
CA LEU A 143 -25.53 -6.49 12.91
C LEU A 143 -25.21 -7.45 11.75
N ILE A 144 -25.91 -7.35 10.62
CA ILE A 144 -25.63 -8.09 9.39
C ILE A 144 -24.20 -7.78 8.92
N PHE A 145 -23.84 -6.50 8.84
CA PHE A 145 -22.48 -6.12 8.44
C PHE A 145 -21.43 -6.76 9.35
N ARG A 146 -21.59 -6.61 10.69
CA ARG A 146 -20.58 -7.06 11.65
C ARG A 146 -20.48 -8.58 11.77
N ARG A 147 -21.61 -9.31 11.68
CA ARG A 147 -21.66 -10.76 11.95
C ARG A 147 -21.65 -11.63 10.70
N ILE A 148 -22.10 -11.11 9.55
CA ILE A 148 -22.24 -11.87 8.30
C ILE A 148 -21.31 -11.30 7.25
N GLN A 149 -21.50 -10.03 6.85
CA GLN A 149 -20.85 -9.48 5.69
C GLN A 149 -19.35 -9.27 5.90
N PHE A 150 -18.95 -8.63 6.99
CA PHE A 150 -17.53 -8.30 7.24
C PHE A 150 -16.65 -9.54 7.41
N PRO A 151 -16.98 -10.55 8.24
CA PRO A 151 -16.15 -11.74 8.36
C PRO A 151 -15.97 -12.50 7.03
N GLN A 152 -17.04 -12.64 6.26
CA GLN A 152 -16.98 -13.31 4.96
C GLN A 152 -16.21 -12.48 3.93
N MET A 153 -16.45 -11.16 3.88
CA MET A 153 -15.69 -10.26 3.03
C MET A 153 -14.18 -10.34 3.35
N MET A 154 -13.80 -10.37 4.63
CA MET A 154 -12.40 -10.50 5.03
C MET A 154 -11.77 -11.80 4.56
N ARG A 155 -12.49 -12.92 4.60
CA ARG A 155 -12.03 -14.20 4.04
C ARG A 155 -11.64 -14.06 2.56
N HIS A 156 -12.49 -13.39 1.77
CA HIS A 156 -12.23 -13.17 0.34
C HIS A 156 -11.19 -12.07 0.09
N ALA A 157 -11.06 -11.09 0.97
CA ALA A 157 -10.13 -9.98 0.81
C ALA A 157 -8.69 -10.35 1.17
N LEU A 158 -8.48 -11.14 2.25
CA LEU A 158 -7.16 -11.39 2.83
C LEU A 158 -6.11 -11.93 1.85
N PRO A 159 -6.41 -12.89 0.95
CA PRO A 159 -5.42 -13.33 -0.03
C PRO A 159 -4.93 -12.20 -0.94
N GLY A 160 -5.87 -11.39 -1.45
CA GLY A 160 -5.55 -10.24 -2.30
C GLY A 160 -4.85 -9.10 -1.55
N LEU A 161 -5.26 -8.81 -0.31
CA LEU A 161 -4.59 -7.82 0.54
C LEU A 161 -3.17 -8.24 0.89
N GLY A 162 -2.94 -9.52 1.20
CA GLY A 162 -1.62 -10.07 1.45
C GLY A 162 -0.71 -9.94 0.22
N ASN A 163 -1.21 -10.28 -0.96
CA ASN A 163 -0.47 -10.10 -2.20
C ASN A 163 -0.13 -8.62 -2.46
N ASN A 164 -1.10 -7.72 -2.29
CA ASN A 164 -0.88 -6.27 -2.45
C ASN A 164 0.16 -5.74 -1.45
N TRP A 165 0.14 -6.23 -0.20
CA TRP A 165 1.16 -5.89 0.79
C TRP A 165 2.57 -6.32 0.33
N MET A 166 2.73 -7.55 -0.16
CA MET A 166 4.01 -8.08 -0.63
C MET A 166 4.56 -7.31 -1.84
N VAL A 167 3.68 -6.78 -2.69
CA VAL A 167 4.08 -5.90 -3.80
C VAL A 167 4.43 -4.51 -3.27
N LEU A 168 3.59 -3.93 -2.40
CA LEU A 168 3.84 -2.63 -1.76
C LEU A 168 5.21 -2.60 -1.05
N LEU A 169 5.51 -3.63 -0.25
CA LEU A 169 6.78 -3.75 0.45
C LEU A 169 7.98 -3.64 -0.52
N LYS A 170 7.91 -4.29 -1.66
CA LYS A 170 8.98 -4.20 -2.69
C LYS A 170 8.99 -2.84 -3.41
N THR A 171 7.83 -2.23 -3.57
CA THR A 171 7.69 -0.92 -4.20
C THR A 171 8.31 0.20 -3.35
N THR A 172 8.50 0.00 -2.04
CA THR A 172 9.22 0.98 -1.21
C THR A 172 10.66 1.23 -1.69
N ALA A 173 11.30 0.27 -2.36
CA ALA A 173 12.62 0.48 -2.95
C ALA A 173 12.65 1.64 -3.97
N LEU A 174 11.50 1.99 -4.57
CA LEU A 174 11.42 3.10 -5.54
C LEU A 174 11.59 4.48 -4.88
N VAL A 175 11.38 4.62 -3.56
CA VAL A 175 11.58 5.92 -2.87
C VAL A 175 13.04 6.37 -2.88
N SER A 176 13.97 5.44 -3.08
CA SER A 176 15.40 5.75 -3.28
C SER A 176 15.63 6.67 -4.47
N VAL A 177 14.78 6.57 -5.51
CA VAL A 177 14.86 7.37 -6.74
C VAL A 177 14.47 8.84 -6.48
N ILE A 178 13.50 9.09 -5.59
CA ILE A 178 13.06 10.44 -5.24
C ILE A 178 13.94 11.11 -4.17
N GLY A 179 14.95 10.42 -3.69
CA GLY A 179 15.96 11.00 -2.80
C GLY A 179 15.89 10.54 -1.36
N LEU A 180 14.93 9.73 -0.94
CA LEU A 180 14.84 9.24 0.43
C LEU A 180 16.03 8.32 0.76
N SER A 181 16.65 8.53 1.92
CA SER A 181 17.74 7.70 2.42
C SER A 181 17.20 6.40 3.06
N ASP A 182 16.59 5.58 2.22
CA ASP A 182 16.14 4.23 2.58
C ASP A 182 17.29 3.21 2.50
N MET A 183 17.01 1.96 2.83
CA MET A 183 18.02 0.89 2.81
C MET A 183 18.65 0.69 1.43
N VAL A 184 17.85 0.79 0.34
CA VAL A 184 18.33 0.59 -1.03
C VAL A 184 19.26 1.72 -1.46
N ARG A 185 18.92 2.98 -1.14
CA ARG A 185 19.76 4.14 -1.44
C ARG A 185 21.09 4.08 -0.71
N ILE A 186 21.07 3.76 0.59
CA ILE A 186 22.30 3.64 1.40
C ILE A 186 23.20 2.54 0.82
N ALA A 187 22.63 1.38 0.44
CA ALA A 187 23.40 0.32 -0.19
C ALA A 187 23.96 0.72 -1.57
N ALA A 188 23.20 1.49 -2.36
CA ALA A 188 23.66 2.01 -3.64
C ALA A 188 24.80 3.03 -3.47
N GLU A 189 24.73 3.91 -2.48
CA GLU A 189 25.80 4.86 -2.14
C GLU A 189 27.07 4.13 -1.67
N ALA A 190 26.93 3.14 -0.80
CA ALA A 190 28.04 2.30 -0.35
C ALA A 190 28.69 1.54 -1.52
N THR A 191 27.87 0.98 -2.41
CA THR A 191 28.34 0.33 -3.64
C THR A 191 29.14 1.27 -4.54
N LYS A 192 28.69 2.51 -4.72
CA LYS A 192 29.42 3.51 -5.50
C LYS A 192 30.77 3.88 -4.89
N ALA A 193 30.83 3.96 -3.55
CA ALA A 193 32.05 4.32 -2.84
C ALA A 193 33.10 3.19 -2.81
N THR A 194 32.65 1.93 -2.73
CA THR A 194 33.52 0.76 -2.51
C THR A 194 33.72 -0.10 -3.76
N HIS A 195 32.87 0.07 -4.79
CA HIS A 195 32.79 -0.77 -5.97
C HIS A 195 32.45 -2.26 -5.69
N GLU A 196 31.80 -2.54 -4.54
CA GLU A 196 31.44 -3.89 -4.11
C GLU A 196 29.90 -4.09 -4.04
N PRO A 197 29.18 -4.21 -5.18
CA PRO A 197 27.72 -4.24 -5.20
C PRO A 197 27.13 -5.42 -4.43
N PHE A 198 27.72 -6.60 -4.52
CA PHE A 198 27.20 -7.79 -3.85
C PHE A 198 27.33 -7.70 -2.32
N LEU A 199 28.39 -7.06 -1.81
CA LEU A 199 28.60 -6.88 -0.36
C LEU A 199 27.44 -6.12 0.28
N PHE A 200 26.86 -5.14 -0.41
CA PHE A 200 25.79 -4.29 0.12
C PHE A 200 24.38 -4.71 -0.32
N MET A 201 24.22 -5.24 -1.53
CA MET A 201 22.88 -5.62 -2.03
C MET A 201 22.40 -6.97 -1.46
N ILE A 202 23.30 -7.92 -1.12
CA ILE A 202 22.88 -9.16 -0.47
C ILE A 202 22.24 -8.92 0.90
N PRO A 203 22.83 -8.15 1.82
CA PRO A 203 22.17 -7.78 3.09
C PRO A 203 20.79 -7.13 2.89
N VAL A 204 20.65 -6.23 1.91
CA VAL A 204 19.36 -5.62 1.54
C VAL A 204 18.35 -6.70 1.17
N ALA A 205 18.72 -7.60 0.26
CA ALA A 205 17.84 -8.70 -0.16
C ALA A 205 17.45 -9.60 1.02
N VAL A 206 18.39 -9.90 1.92
CA VAL A 206 18.11 -10.70 3.14
C VAL A 206 17.11 -10.00 4.06
N VAL A 207 17.26 -8.69 4.28
CA VAL A 207 16.32 -7.93 5.13
C VAL A 207 14.92 -7.91 4.50
N TYR A 208 14.80 -7.64 3.19
CA TYR A 208 13.51 -7.73 2.50
C TYR A 208 12.89 -9.13 2.60
N LEU A 209 13.69 -10.18 2.46
CA LEU A 209 13.22 -11.57 2.57
C LEU A 209 12.71 -11.87 3.99
N LEU A 210 13.41 -11.40 5.03
CA LEU A 210 12.98 -11.56 6.42
C LEU A 210 11.66 -10.84 6.69
N ILE A 211 11.52 -9.57 6.27
CA ILE A 211 10.29 -8.81 6.43
C ILE A 211 9.15 -9.51 5.65
N ALA A 212 9.40 -9.96 4.43
CA ALA A 212 8.43 -10.68 3.63
C ALA A 212 7.98 -11.98 4.30
N SER A 213 8.91 -12.81 4.81
CA SER A 213 8.60 -14.08 5.48
C SER A 213 7.76 -13.89 6.75
N VAL A 214 8.10 -12.88 7.57
CA VAL A 214 7.30 -12.53 8.76
C VAL A 214 5.91 -12.06 8.35
N SER A 215 5.81 -11.23 7.31
CA SER A 215 4.54 -10.72 6.80
C SER A 215 3.65 -11.85 6.27
N GLU A 216 4.21 -12.79 5.52
CA GLU A 216 3.50 -13.96 4.99
C GLU A 216 2.97 -14.84 6.11
N TRP A 217 3.78 -15.07 7.15
CA TRP A 217 3.33 -15.79 8.33
C TRP A 217 2.15 -15.10 9.04
N ILE A 218 2.18 -13.78 9.18
CA ILE A 218 1.06 -13.00 9.75
C ILE A 218 -0.19 -13.14 8.89
N VAL A 219 -0.06 -12.95 7.57
CA VAL A 219 -1.19 -13.07 6.62
C VAL A 219 -1.80 -14.48 6.67
N ALA A 220 -0.97 -15.52 6.68
CA ALA A 220 -1.43 -16.92 6.78
C ALA A 220 -2.21 -17.17 8.10
N ARG A 221 -1.75 -16.59 9.22
CA ARG A 221 -2.48 -16.67 10.49
C ARG A 221 -3.83 -15.96 10.44
N LEU A 222 -3.89 -14.79 9.83
CA LEU A 222 -5.15 -14.07 9.63
C LEU A 222 -6.11 -14.84 8.72
N GLN A 223 -5.63 -15.39 7.61
CA GLN A 223 -6.43 -16.25 6.72
C GLN A 223 -7.00 -17.44 7.45
N LYS A 224 -6.19 -18.15 8.23
CA LYS A 224 -6.66 -19.28 9.06
C LYS A 224 -7.75 -18.86 10.03
N HIS A 225 -7.63 -17.69 10.66
CA HIS A 225 -8.65 -17.18 11.59
C HIS A 225 -10.00 -16.93 10.91
N TYR A 226 -10.00 -16.33 9.71
CA TYR A 226 -11.23 -16.01 8.99
C TYR A 226 -11.81 -17.19 8.18
N ASN A 227 -11.06 -18.28 8.01
CA ASN A 227 -11.54 -19.52 7.37
C ASN A 227 -12.18 -20.51 8.35
N VAL A 228 -12.18 -20.24 9.66
CA VAL A 228 -12.79 -21.10 10.67
C VAL A 228 -14.29 -21.24 10.41
N GLY A 229 -14.78 -22.47 10.31
CA GLY A 229 -16.19 -22.79 10.07
C GLY A 229 -16.60 -22.95 8.60
N PHE A 230 -15.70 -22.69 7.67
CA PHE A 230 -15.84 -23.09 6.28
C PHE A 230 -14.91 -24.27 6.06
N GLY A 231 -15.42 -25.49 6.21
CA GLY A 231 -14.62 -26.71 6.10
C GLY A 231 -13.89 -26.80 4.76
N GLU A 232 -12.81 -27.54 4.77
CA GLU A 232 -12.01 -27.95 3.62
C GLU A 232 -12.89 -28.69 2.59
N ALA A 233 -13.65 -27.91 1.80
CA ALA A 233 -14.41 -28.45 0.67
C ALA A 233 -13.49 -28.88 -0.49
N ASP A 234 -12.19 -28.59 -0.39
CA ASP A 234 -11.22 -28.85 -1.45
C ASP A 234 -10.41 -30.15 -1.30
N GLU A 235 -10.59 -30.91 -0.23
CA GLU A 235 -9.91 -32.21 -0.08
C GLU A 235 -10.59 -33.39 -0.82
N TRP A 236 -11.75 -33.18 -1.44
CA TRP A 236 -12.49 -34.24 -2.15
C TRP A 236 -12.27 -34.25 -3.67
N ASN A 237 -11.41 -33.38 -4.20
CA ASN A 237 -11.14 -33.28 -5.65
C ASN A 237 -9.68 -33.58 -6.05
N ASN A 238 -8.90 -34.31 -5.23
CA ASN A 238 -7.61 -34.86 -5.63
C ASN A 238 -7.62 -36.39 -5.54
#